data_837bc1bfb69b3c9a8b3562927e017153
#
_entry.id   837bc1bfb69b3c9a8b3562927e017153
#
_cell.length_a   1.000
_cell.length_b   1.000
_cell.length_c   1.000
_cell.angle_alpha   90.00
_cell.angle_beta   90.00
_cell.angle_gamma   90.00
#
_symmetry.space_group_name_H-M   'P 1'
#
loop_
_entity.id
_entity.type
_entity.pdbx_description
1 polymer ?
#
loop_
_entity_poly.entity_id
_entity_poly.type
_entity_poly.pdbx_seq_one_letter_code
_entity_poly.pdbx_strand_id
1 'polypeptide(L)'
;MTQERFHELIHIVLDSLGSAAPPHDLFAGGVGDWHARARLAHFLAQMEEYRGDALALFQSVIDAEPNEELSQDVEEKVYAMQGLSALEAADKETQEAALEHINLAIECAESTDFLYKYILRGELWADRWNLMHKLRITEEAEAEADERIAAFEGLEDAVPHNSYLYYGYRFKAHLAAERGVVLIAKDYMHMAIHAMEIPSAYEQGLADAFAATHENAPWILREIDRATPNPDQLHWDI
;
A
#
# COMPACT_ATOMS: atom_id res chain seq x y z
N MET A 1 0.50 4.97 -25.81
CA MET A 1 -0.75 5.80 -25.70
C MET A 1 -0.59 7.09 -26.48
N THR A 2 -1.63 7.58 -27.17
CA THR A 2 -1.62 8.88 -27.85
C THR A 2 -2.03 10.01 -26.91
N GLN A 3 -1.63 11.26 -27.22
CA GLN A 3 -2.01 12.44 -26.43
C GLN A 3 -3.56 12.62 -26.40
N GLU A 4 -4.24 12.31 -27.50
CA GLU A 4 -5.72 12.40 -27.59
C GLU A 4 -6.38 11.39 -26.63
N ARG A 5 -5.93 10.12 -26.62
CA ARG A 5 -6.45 9.10 -25.69
C ARG A 5 -6.16 9.46 -24.24
N PHE A 6 -4.99 10.01 -23.96
CA PHE A 6 -4.63 10.46 -22.63
C PHE A 6 -5.58 11.55 -22.10
N HIS A 7 -5.90 12.57 -22.95
CA HIS A 7 -6.86 13.60 -22.58
C HIS A 7 -8.28 13.05 -22.39
N GLU A 8 -8.72 12.14 -23.24
CA GLU A 8 -10.02 11.46 -23.09
C GLU A 8 -10.11 10.77 -21.73
N LEU A 9 -9.09 10.02 -21.33
CA LEU A 9 -9.04 9.33 -20.04
C LEU A 9 -9.05 10.30 -18.85
N ILE A 10 -8.38 11.45 -18.95
CA ILE A 10 -8.48 12.50 -17.93
C ILE A 10 -9.92 12.97 -17.77
N HIS A 11 -10.63 13.26 -18.87
CA HIS A 11 -12.02 13.67 -18.79
C HIS A 11 -12.91 12.61 -18.16
N ILE A 12 -12.70 11.33 -18.47
CA ILE A 12 -13.42 10.21 -17.86
C ILE A 12 -13.21 10.20 -16.33
N VAL A 13 -11.98 10.35 -15.87
CA VAL A 13 -11.66 10.40 -14.43
C VAL A 13 -12.33 11.62 -13.78
N LEU A 14 -12.20 12.80 -14.36
CA LEU A 14 -12.80 14.04 -13.83
C LEU A 14 -14.32 13.95 -13.75
N ASP A 15 -14.97 13.43 -14.80
CA ASP A 15 -16.41 13.27 -14.85
C ASP A 15 -16.92 12.23 -13.87
N SER A 16 -16.20 11.12 -13.69
CA SER A 16 -16.59 10.04 -12.77
C SER A 16 -16.50 10.44 -11.30
N LEU A 17 -15.49 11.23 -10.94
CA LEU A 17 -15.24 11.68 -9.56
C LEU A 17 -16.06 12.94 -9.20
N GLY A 18 -16.55 13.69 -10.18
CA GLY A 18 -17.38 14.88 -9.95
C GLY A 18 -16.72 15.89 -9.01
N SER A 19 -17.35 16.17 -7.86
CA SER A 19 -16.81 17.13 -6.88
C SER A 19 -15.58 16.63 -6.11
N ALA A 20 -15.29 15.34 -6.16
CA ALA A 20 -14.08 14.72 -5.59
C ALA A 20 -12.95 14.60 -6.63
N ALA A 21 -13.15 15.14 -7.84
CA ALA A 21 -12.14 15.09 -8.88
C ALA A 21 -10.86 15.85 -8.48
N PRO A 22 -9.68 15.32 -8.81
CA PRO A 22 -8.43 16.01 -8.56
C PRO A 22 -8.35 17.30 -9.39
N PRO A 23 -7.52 18.28 -8.98
CA PRO A 23 -7.26 19.46 -9.78
C PRO A 23 -6.79 19.08 -11.19
N HIS A 24 -7.29 19.76 -12.22
CA HIS A 24 -6.96 19.47 -13.61
C HIS A 24 -5.45 19.63 -13.91
N ASP A 25 -4.77 20.51 -13.20
CA ASP A 25 -3.33 20.76 -13.30
C ASP A 25 -2.48 19.56 -12.84
N LEU A 26 -3.06 18.60 -12.10
CA LEU A 26 -2.40 17.35 -11.75
C LEU A 26 -1.90 16.56 -12.97
N PHE A 27 -2.52 16.77 -14.13
CA PHE A 27 -2.21 16.10 -15.40
C PHE A 27 -1.58 17.04 -16.43
N ALA A 28 -1.13 18.24 -16.02
CA ALA A 28 -0.70 19.31 -16.95
C ALA A 28 0.49 18.93 -17.84
N GLY A 29 1.35 18.02 -17.39
CA GLY A 29 2.49 17.50 -18.17
C GLY A 29 2.09 16.63 -19.38
N GLY A 30 0.84 16.18 -19.43
CA GLY A 30 0.31 15.34 -20.51
C GLY A 30 0.97 13.96 -20.59
N VAL A 31 0.84 13.30 -21.75
CA VAL A 31 1.33 11.93 -21.97
C VAL A 31 2.87 11.83 -21.92
N GLY A 32 3.58 12.94 -22.14
CA GLY A 32 5.05 12.99 -22.07
C GLY A 32 5.57 12.99 -20.65
N ASP A 33 4.75 13.40 -19.68
CA ASP A 33 5.09 13.44 -18.26
C ASP A 33 4.70 12.12 -17.59
N TRP A 34 5.68 11.40 -17.10
CA TRP A 34 5.42 10.13 -16.44
C TRP A 34 4.76 10.26 -15.06
N HIS A 35 4.94 11.38 -14.34
CA HIS A 35 4.15 11.67 -13.13
C HIS A 35 2.65 11.79 -13.45
N ALA A 36 2.30 12.52 -14.52
CA ALA A 36 0.91 12.61 -14.97
C ALA A 36 0.37 11.23 -15.38
N ARG A 37 1.19 10.39 -16.03
CA ARG A 37 0.81 9.02 -16.40
C ARG A 37 0.58 8.12 -15.17
N ALA A 38 1.48 8.16 -14.18
CA ALA A 38 1.34 7.38 -12.95
C ALA A 38 0.07 7.75 -12.20
N ARG A 39 -0.20 9.03 -12.02
CA ARG A 39 -1.41 9.54 -11.35
C ARG A 39 -2.68 9.13 -12.07
N LEU A 40 -2.71 9.29 -13.40
CA LEU A 40 -3.86 8.86 -14.20
C LEU A 40 -4.11 7.36 -14.08
N ALA A 41 -3.03 6.55 -14.09
CA ALA A 41 -3.12 5.10 -13.91
C ALA A 41 -3.76 4.71 -12.58
N HIS A 42 -3.40 5.37 -11.47
CA HIS A 42 -3.98 5.10 -10.15
C HIS A 42 -5.49 5.39 -10.09
N PHE A 43 -5.96 6.46 -10.76
CA PHE A 43 -7.39 6.72 -10.84
C PHE A 43 -8.12 5.68 -11.70
N LEU A 44 -7.56 5.35 -12.87
CA LEU A 44 -8.15 4.36 -13.79
C LEU A 44 -8.14 2.95 -13.21
N ALA A 45 -7.16 2.62 -12.36
CA ALA A 45 -7.07 1.31 -11.69
C ALA A 45 -8.29 1.01 -10.80
N GLN A 46 -9.01 2.03 -10.36
CA GLN A 46 -10.25 1.91 -9.59
C GLN A 46 -11.49 1.66 -10.45
N MET A 47 -11.35 1.74 -11.79
CA MET A 47 -12.42 1.60 -12.76
C MET A 47 -12.20 0.33 -13.60
N GLU A 48 -13.03 -0.69 -13.41
CA GLU A 48 -12.84 -2.00 -14.06
C GLU A 48 -12.74 -1.92 -15.58
N GLU A 49 -13.55 -1.06 -16.21
CA GLU A 49 -13.57 -0.88 -17.67
C GLU A 49 -12.29 -0.24 -18.25
N TYR A 50 -11.50 0.47 -17.41
CA TYR A 50 -10.25 1.13 -17.80
C TYR A 50 -8.99 0.43 -17.28
N ARG A 51 -9.14 -0.77 -16.74
CA ARG A 51 -8.03 -1.56 -16.19
C ARG A 51 -6.90 -1.76 -17.21
N GLY A 52 -7.22 -1.99 -18.48
CA GLY A 52 -6.23 -2.14 -19.54
C GLY A 52 -5.43 -0.86 -19.81
N ASP A 53 -6.08 0.29 -19.78
CA ASP A 53 -5.42 1.59 -19.90
C ASP A 53 -4.51 1.86 -18.69
N ALA A 54 -4.96 1.52 -17.46
CA ALA A 54 -4.18 1.65 -16.24
C ALA A 54 -2.90 0.80 -16.29
N LEU A 55 -3.01 -0.49 -16.67
CA LEU A 55 -1.87 -1.39 -16.85
C LEU A 55 -0.85 -0.83 -17.85
N ALA A 56 -1.31 -0.35 -19.01
CA ALA A 56 -0.44 0.23 -20.03
C ALA A 56 0.26 1.51 -19.55
N LEU A 57 -0.41 2.33 -18.76
CA LEU A 57 0.18 3.54 -18.18
C LEU A 57 1.23 3.20 -17.11
N PHE A 58 0.93 2.30 -16.16
CA PHE A 58 1.91 1.85 -15.17
C PHE A 58 3.15 1.27 -15.83
N GLN A 59 2.98 0.38 -16.80
CA GLN A 59 4.12 -0.20 -17.54
C GLN A 59 4.96 0.89 -18.20
N SER A 60 4.31 1.91 -18.80
CA SER A 60 5.03 3.01 -19.43
C SER A 60 5.82 3.90 -18.48
N VAL A 61 5.44 3.94 -17.19
CA VAL A 61 6.19 4.62 -16.12
C VAL A 61 7.37 3.78 -15.68
N ILE A 62 7.16 2.46 -15.52
CA ILE A 62 8.21 1.51 -15.12
C ILE A 62 9.32 1.45 -16.17
N ASP A 63 8.96 1.47 -17.45
CA ASP A 63 9.89 1.44 -18.58
C ASP A 63 10.63 2.78 -18.79
N ALA A 64 10.18 3.87 -18.17
CA ALA A 64 10.85 5.16 -18.27
C ALA A 64 12.17 5.14 -17.49
N GLU A 65 13.20 5.75 -18.05
CA GLU A 65 14.47 5.95 -17.33
C GLU A 65 14.28 7.11 -16.34
N PRO A 66 14.48 6.86 -15.03
CA PRO A 66 14.38 7.93 -14.03
C PRO A 66 15.52 8.93 -14.22
N ASN A 67 15.26 10.19 -13.94
CA ASN A 67 16.33 11.13 -13.68
C ASN A 67 16.89 10.82 -12.28
N GLU A 68 18.05 10.17 -12.22
CA GLU A 68 18.69 9.74 -10.96
C GLU A 68 18.94 10.89 -9.95
N GLU A 69 18.89 12.14 -10.41
CA GLU A 69 19.02 13.33 -9.57
C GLU A 69 17.71 13.67 -8.82
N LEU A 70 16.57 13.11 -9.24
CA LEU A 70 15.26 13.40 -8.68
C LEU A 70 14.70 12.19 -7.92
N SER A 71 14.78 12.24 -6.60
CA SER A 71 14.19 11.21 -5.72
C SER A 71 12.67 11.01 -5.94
N GLN A 72 11.96 12.06 -6.40
CA GLN A 72 10.56 12.00 -6.72
C GLN A 72 10.26 11.09 -7.92
N ASP A 73 11.16 11.04 -8.91
CA ASP A 73 11.01 10.16 -10.07
C ASP A 73 11.05 8.68 -9.66
N VAL A 74 11.93 8.36 -8.72
CA VAL A 74 12.04 7.00 -8.18
C VAL A 74 10.81 6.63 -7.35
N GLU A 75 10.32 7.55 -6.54
CA GLU A 75 9.10 7.36 -5.75
C GLU A 75 7.90 7.04 -6.65
N GLU A 76 7.67 7.83 -7.70
CA GLU A 76 6.58 7.58 -8.67
C GLU A 76 6.74 6.22 -9.38
N LYS A 77 7.97 5.81 -9.68
CA LYS A 77 8.25 4.50 -10.26
C LYS A 77 7.90 3.36 -9.29
N VAL A 78 8.22 3.50 -8.03
CA VAL A 78 7.85 2.54 -6.97
C VAL A 78 6.33 2.45 -6.85
N TYR A 79 5.62 3.57 -6.80
CA TYR A 79 4.15 3.58 -6.79
C TYR A 79 3.54 2.95 -8.05
N ALA A 80 4.16 3.15 -9.22
CA ALA A 80 3.70 2.51 -10.46
C ALA A 80 3.87 0.98 -10.40
N MET A 81 4.99 0.47 -9.89
CA MET A 81 5.20 -0.97 -9.68
C MET A 81 4.21 -1.55 -8.68
N GLN A 82 3.94 -0.86 -7.57
CA GLN A 82 2.94 -1.26 -6.58
C GLN A 82 1.53 -1.29 -7.21
N GLY A 83 1.15 -0.25 -7.96
CA GLY A 83 -0.13 -0.18 -8.64
C GLY A 83 -0.32 -1.29 -9.69
N LEU A 84 0.72 -1.59 -10.46
CA LEU A 84 0.72 -2.68 -11.43
C LEU A 84 0.55 -4.03 -10.73
N SER A 85 1.33 -4.29 -9.68
CA SER A 85 1.22 -5.49 -8.85
C SER A 85 -0.20 -5.65 -8.27
N ALA A 86 -0.80 -4.58 -7.75
CA ALA A 86 -2.15 -4.63 -7.19
C ALA A 86 -3.21 -5.02 -8.23
N LEU A 87 -3.08 -4.50 -9.47
CA LEU A 87 -3.97 -4.88 -10.57
C LEU A 87 -3.77 -6.34 -10.98
N GLU A 88 -2.55 -6.80 -11.13
CA GLU A 88 -2.23 -8.19 -11.50
C GLU A 88 -2.64 -9.18 -10.41
N ALA A 89 -2.53 -8.81 -9.14
CA ALA A 89 -2.93 -9.63 -7.99
C ALA A 89 -4.45 -9.93 -7.94
N ALA A 90 -5.26 -9.17 -8.66
CA ALA A 90 -6.70 -9.41 -8.75
C ALA A 90 -7.07 -10.57 -9.67
N ASP A 91 -6.18 -10.97 -10.58
CA ASP A 91 -6.38 -12.07 -11.52
C ASP A 91 -5.41 -13.23 -11.19
N LYS A 92 -5.96 -14.44 -11.09
CA LYS A 92 -5.16 -15.64 -10.75
C LYS A 92 -4.06 -15.94 -11.76
N GLU A 93 -4.27 -15.59 -13.03
CA GLU A 93 -3.31 -15.87 -14.10
C GLU A 93 -2.07 -14.96 -14.03
N THR A 94 -2.20 -13.81 -13.36
CA THR A 94 -1.15 -12.78 -13.26
C THR A 94 -0.58 -12.61 -11.84
N GLN A 95 -1.00 -13.40 -10.86
CA GLN A 95 -0.53 -13.28 -9.47
C GLN A 95 0.98 -13.53 -9.32
N GLU A 96 1.59 -14.39 -10.13
CA GLU A 96 3.04 -14.59 -10.11
C GLU A 96 3.78 -13.35 -10.62
N ALA A 97 3.30 -12.74 -11.72
CA ALA A 97 3.85 -11.49 -12.22
C ALA A 97 3.66 -10.34 -11.21
N ALA A 98 2.52 -10.30 -10.52
CA ALA A 98 2.30 -9.36 -9.43
C ALA A 98 3.36 -9.48 -8.33
N LEU A 99 3.76 -10.70 -7.97
CA LEU A 99 4.82 -10.94 -6.99
C LEU A 99 6.20 -10.46 -7.48
N GLU A 100 6.49 -10.61 -8.76
CA GLU A 100 7.71 -10.06 -9.36
C GLU A 100 7.74 -8.53 -9.30
N HIS A 101 6.63 -7.87 -9.66
CA HIS A 101 6.55 -6.42 -9.64
C HIS A 101 6.63 -5.83 -8.22
N ILE A 102 6.01 -6.46 -7.22
CA ILE A 102 6.12 -5.98 -5.84
C ILE A 102 7.54 -6.17 -5.29
N ASN A 103 8.24 -7.24 -5.68
CA ASN A 103 9.64 -7.44 -5.31
C ASN A 103 10.55 -6.35 -5.90
N LEU A 104 10.36 -6.01 -7.17
CA LEU A 104 11.08 -4.91 -7.82
C LEU A 104 10.80 -3.56 -7.13
N ALA A 105 9.54 -3.32 -6.73
CA ALA A 105 9.18 -2.13 -5.99
C ALA A 105 9.90 -2.04 -4.63
N ILE A 106 9.96 -3.17 -3.90
CA ILE A 106 10.67 -3.26 -2.62
C ILE A 106 12.18 -2.99 -2.82
N GLU A 107 12.81 -3.65 -3.79
CA GLU A 107 14.24 -3.47 -4.08
C GLU A 107 14.56 -2.02 -4.42
N CYS A 108 13.75 -1.39 -5.26
CA CYS A 108 13.87 0.01 -5.63
C CYS A 108 13.69 0.93 -4.42
N ALA A 109 12.66 0.71 -3.60
CA ALA A 109 12.37 1.51 -2.43
C ALA A 109 13.43 1.37 -1.32
N GLU A 110 14.02 0.19 -1.17
CA GLU A 110 15.08 -0.05 -0.16
C GLU A 110 16.44 0.51 -0.57
N SER A 111 16.70 0.58 -1.88
CA SER A 111 17.96 1.09 -2.42
C SER A 111 18.01 2.62 -2.56
N THR A 112 16.87 3.29 -2.47
CA THR A 112 16.75 4.72 -2.79
C THR A 112 16.27 5.54 -1.59
N ASP A 113 16.72 6.78 -1.51
CA ASP A 113 16.32 7.73 -0.46
C ASP A 113 15.28 8.73 -1.00
N PHE A 114 14.04 8.69 -0.46
CA PHE A 114 12.97 9.63 -0.77
C PHE A 114 12.08 9.90 0.47
N LEU A 115 11.25 10.95 0.41
CA LEU A 115 10.59 11.52 1.59
C LEU A 115 9.72 10.52 2.38
N TYR A 116 8.88 9.76 1.71
CA TYR A 116 7.92 8.83 2.36
C TYR A 116 8.39 7.37 2.35
N LYS A 117 9.69 7.13 2.09
CA LYS A 117 10.26 5.79 1.93
C LYS A 117 9.90 4.79 3.04
N TYR A 118 9.86 5.25 4.29
CA TYR A 118 9.62 4.35 5.42
C TYR A 118 8.18 3.86 5.49
N ILE A 119 7.21 4.73 5.16
CA ILE A 119 5.80 4.34 5.10
C ILE A 119 5.60 3.39 3.93
N LEU A 120 6.03 3.80 2.75
CA LEU A 120 5.88 3.03 1.52
C LEU A 120 6.55 1.66 1.62
N ARG A 121 7.75 1.57 2.20
CA ARG A 121 8.43 0.29 2.41
C ARG A 121 7.58 -0.67 3.25
N GLY A 122 6.99 -0.21 4.34
CA GLY A 122 6.08 -1.04 5.15
C GLY A 122 4.87 -1.54 4.36
N GLU A 123 4.26 -0.67 3.55
CA GLU A 123 3.13 -1.03 2.68
C GLU A 123 3.51 -2.06 1.63
N LEU A 124 4.64 -1.88 0.96
CA LEU A 124 5.13 -2.82 -0.06
C LEU A 124 5.35 -4.23 0.51
N TRP A 125 5.93 -4.32 1.71
CA TRP A 125 6.09 -5.61 2.38
C TRP A 125 4.75 -6.23 2.75
N ALA A 126 3.78 -5.44 3.22
CA ALA A 126 2.43 -5.94 3.48
C ALA A 126 1.75 -6.47 2.22
N ASP A 127 1.86 -5.74 1.10
CA ASP A 127 1.31 -6.17 -0.18
C ASP A 127 1.95 -7.48 -0.65
N ARG A 128 3.28 -7.61 -0.51
CA ARG A 128 4.01 -8.83 -0.79
C ARG A 128 3.50 -10.01 0.05
N TRP A 129 3.42 -9.87 1.37
CA TRP A 129 2.96 -10.96 2.25
C TRP A 129 1.52 -11.37 1.96
N ASN A 130 0.63 -10.40 1.73
CA ASN A 130 -0.75 -10.66 1.36
C ASN A 130 -0.85 -11.41 0.01
N LEU A 131 0.01 -11.08 -0.95
CA LEU A 131 0.06 -11.77 -2.24
C LEU A 131 0.63 -13.18 -2.10
N MET A 132 1.71 -13.37 -1.33
CA MET A 132 2.23 -14.69 -1.01
C MET A 132 1.17 -15.57 -0.33
N HIS A 133 0.38 -14.99 0.58
CA HIS A 133 -0.73 -15.69 1.22
C HIS A 133 -1.80 -16.12 0.18
N LYS A 134 -2.17 -15.25 -0.76
CA LYS A 134 -3.07 -15.61 -1.87
C LYS A 134 -2.51 -16.73 -2.74
N LEU A 135 -1.21 -16.75 -2.97
CA LEU A 135 -0.47 -17.79 -3.72
C LEU A 135 -0.26 -19.09 -2.93
N ARG A 136 -0.75 -19.18 -1.69
CA ARG A 136 -0.60 -20.33 -0.80
C ARG A 136 0.81 -20.61 -0.29
N ILE A 137 1.67 -19.61 -0.29
CA ILE A 137 3.02 -19.62 0.33
C ILE A 137 3.00 -18.83 1.66
N THR A 138 1.99 -19.15 2.49
CA THR A 138 1.70 -18.41 3.73
C THR A 138 2.78 -18.59 4.80
N GLU A 139 3.40 -19.77 4.88
CA GLU A 139 4.41 -20.06 5.91
C GLU A 139 5.67 -19.21 5.68
N GLU A 140 6.08 -19.05 4.43
CA GLU A 140 7.19 -18.18 4.04
C GLU A 140 6.86 -16.71 4.30
N ALA A 141 5.64 -16.27 3.96
CA ALA A 141 5.20 -14.90 4.22
C ALA A 141 5.18 -14.59 5.72
N GLU A 142 4.73 -15.52 6.56
CA GLU A 142 4.71 -15.38 8.01
C GLU A 142 6.14 -15.32 8.58
N ALA A 143 7.05 -16.17 8.08
CA ALA A 143 8.45 -16.16 8.48
C ALA A 143 9.16 -14.85 8.11
N GLU A 144 8.94 -14.33 6.91
CA GLU A 144 9.47 -13.02 6.50
C GLU A 144 8.92 -11.88 7.38
N ALA A 145 7.63 -11.90 7.72
CA ALA A 145 7.03 -10.91 8.61
C ALA A 145 7.64 -10.97 10.02
N ASP A 146 7.86 -12.18 10.56
CA ASP A 146 8.51 -12.39 11.85
C ASP A 146 9.96 -11.87 11.85
N GLU A 147 10.71 -12.12 10.79
CA GLU A 147 12.08 -11.62 10.63
C GLU A 147 12.11 -10.09 10.62
N ARG A 148 11.19 -9.45 9.88
CA ARG A 148 11.09 -7.98 9.83
C ARG A 148 10.69 -7.38 11.18
N ILE A 149 9.71 -7.96 11.85
CA ILE A 149 9.32 -7.54 13.20
C ILE A 149 10.54 -7.63 14.14
N ALA A 150 11.22 -8.77 14.18
CA ALA A 150 12.36 -8.98 15.06
C ALA A 150 13.53 -8.02 14.76
N ALA A 151 13.72 -7.63 13.50
CA ALA A 151 14.79 -6.70 13.12
C ALA A 151 14.56 -5.27 13.63
N PHE A 152 13.30 -4.86 13.79
CA PHE A 152 12.95 -3.49 14.15
C PHE A 152 12.35 -3.34 15.55
N GLU A 153 11.93 -4.44 16.17
CA GLU A 153 11.40 -4.44 17.54
C GLU A 153 12.49 -4.06 18.54
N GLY A 154 12.21 -3.06 19.37
CA GLY A 154 13.13 -2.61 20.41
C GLY A 154 14.27 -1.69 19.96
N LEU A 155 14.28 -1.22 18.71
CA LEU A 155 15.21 -0.17 18.30
C LEU A 155 14.84 1.15 18.98
N GLU A 156 15.84 1.83 19.59
CA GLU A 156 15.62 3.13 20.27
C GLU A 156 15.18 4.24 19.27
N ASP A 157 15.67 4.18 18.03
CA ASP A 157 15.30 5.10 16.93
C ASP A 157 14.28 4.44 15.99
N ALA A 158 13.24 3.84 16.55
CA ALA A 158 12.27 3.03 15.82
C ALA A 158 11.36 3.84 14.88
N VAL A 159 11.25 5.15 15.08
CA VAL A 159 10.34 6.03 14.32
C VAL A 159 10.35 5.77 12.80
N PRO A 160 11.51 5.70 12.12
CA PRO A 160 11.52 5.43 10.69
C PRO A 160 11.05 4.01 10.31
N HIS A 161 11.03 3.08 11.26
CA HIS A 161 10.78 1.67 11.03
C HIS A 161 9.41 1.19 11.56
N ASN A 162 8.66 2.09 12.21
CA ASN A 162 7.37 1.75 12.81
C ASN A 162 6.36 1.22 11.78
N SER A 163 6.44 1.66 10.52
CA SER A 163 5.60 1.12 9.47
C SER A 163 5.83 -0.39 9.23
N TYR A 164 7.08 -0.87 9.34
CA TYR A 164 7.36 -2.31 9.26
C TYR A 164 6.71 -3.09 10.40
N LEU A 165 6.81 -2.57 11.63
CA LEU A 165 6.17 -3.18 12.80
C LEU A 165 4.64 -3.18 12.66
N TYR A 166 4.07 -2.03 12.27
CA TYR A 166 2.64 -1.89 12.05
C TYR A 166 2.12 -2.91 11.04
N TYR A 167 2.68 -2.93 9.85
CA TYR A 167 2.22 -3.80 8.78
C TYR A 167 2.54 -5.28 9.05
N GLY A 168 3.66 -5.58 9.70
CA GLY A 168 4.02 -6.93 10.13
C GLY A 168 3.03 -7.49 11.14
N TYR A 169 2.74 -6.77 12.21
CA TYR A 169 1.75 -7.20 13.20
C TYR A 169 0.34 -7.24 12.63
N ARG A 170 -0.03 -6.31 11.75
CA ARG A 170 -1.32 -6.33 11.06
C ARG A 170 -1.49 -7.57 10.19
N PHE A 171 -0.46 -7.98 9.45
CA PHE A 171 -0.47 -9.21 8.67
C PHE A 171 -0.63 -10.44 9.57
N LYS A 172 0.09 -10.51 10.69
CA LYS A 172 -0.07 -11.59 11.69
C LYS A 172 -1.46 -11.61 12.32
N ALA A 173 -2.04 -10.45 12.59
CA ALA A 173 -3.43 -10.34 13.06
C ALA A 173 -4.41 -10.92 12.04
N HIS A 174 -4.19 -10.63 10.74
CA HIS A 174 -4.96 -11.20 9.64
C HIS A 174 -4.92 -12.73 9.65
N LEU A 175 -3.74 -13.32 9.65
CA LEU A 175 -3.57 -14.78 9.66
C LEU A 175 -4.17 -15.43 10.91
N ALA A 176 -4.00 -14.83 12.08
CA ALA A 176 -4.57 -15.34 13.33
C ALA A 176 -6.11 -15.31 13.31
N ALA A 177 -6.72 -14.27 12.75
CA ALA A 177 -8.16 -14.17 12.62
C ALA A 177 -8.72 -15.19 11.63
N GLU A 178 -8.08 -15.42 10.48
CA GLU A 178 -8.46 -16.47 9.54
C GLU A 178 -8.37 -17.88 10.15
N ARG A 179 -7.38 -18.11 11.01
CA ARG A 179 -7.22 -19.36 11.77
C ARG A 179 -8.22 -19.49 12.93
N GLY A 180 -9.09 -18.49 13.15
CA GLY A 180 -10.08 -18.46 14.23
C GLY A 180 -9.47 -18.18 15.61
N VAL A 181 -8.22 -17.75 15.72
CA VAL A 181 -7.53 -17.47 16.98
C VAL A 181 -7.68 -16.00 17.35
N VAL A 182 -8.91 -15.59 17.64
CA VAL A 182 -9.33 -14.19 17.73
C VAL A 182 -8.57 -13.41 18.82
N LEU A 183 -8.26 -14.02 19.97
CA LEU A 183 -7.50 -13.34 21.02
C LEU A 183 -6.09 -12.98 20.55
N ILE A 184 -5.43 -13.88 19.84
CA ILE A 184 -4.10 -13.61 19.27
C ILE A 184 -4.19 -12.55 18.17
N ALA A 185 -5.23 -12.58 17.33
CA ALA A 185 -5.46 -11.53 16.34
C ALA A 185 -5.60 -10.16 16.99
N LYS A 186 -6.32 -10.09 18.10
CA LYS A 186 -6.49 -8.87 18.89
C LYS A 186 -5.14 -8.38 19.45
N ASP A 187 -4.34 -9.29 20.05
CA ASP A 187 -3.05 -8.94 20.61
C ASP A 187 -2.10 -8.39 19.54
N TYR A 188 -2.03 -9.03 18.36
CA TYR A 188 -1.23 -8.51 17.23
C TYR A 188 -1.74 -7.16 16.73
N MET A 189 -3.05 -6.94 16.69
CA MET A 189 -3.59 -5.64 16.28
C MET A 189 -3.23 -4.54 17.30
N HIS A 190 -3.27 -4.83 18.60
CA HIS A 190 -2.79 -3.90 19.61
C HIS A 190 -1.30 -3.57 19.45
N MET A 191 -0.47 -4.56 19.14
CA MET A 191 0.96 -4.33 18.88
C MET A 191 1.16 -3.47 17.63
N ALA A 192 0.37 -3.69 16.56
CA ALA A 192 0.41 -2.85 15.36
C ALA A 192 0.07 -1.39 15.69
N ILE A 193 -1.01 -1.15 16.42
CA ILE A 193 -1.44 0.19 16.83
C ILE A 193 -0.36 0.84 17.69
N HIS A 194 0.14 0.13 18.69
CA HIS A 194 1.18 0.66 19.57
C HIS A 194 2.45 1.05 18.82
N ALA A 195 2.81 0.30 17.78
CA ALA A 195 3.94 0.64 16.93
C ALA A 195 3.77 1.98 16.18
N MET A 196 2.52 2.39 15.93
CA MET A 196 2.20 3.67 15.26
C MET A 196 1.94 4.82 16.24
N GLU A 197 1.85 4.55 17.55
CA GLU A 197 1.79 5.59 18.58
C GLU A 197 3.13 6.30 18.70
N ILE A 198 3.32 7.30 17.86
CA ILE A 198 4.55 8.08 17.78
C ILE A 198 4.31 9.47 18.38
N PRO A 199 5.26 10.06 19.14
CA PRO A 199 5.01 11.27 19.94
C PRO A 199 5.26 12.62 19.25
N SER A 200 5.15 12.85 17.96
CA SER A 200 5.44 14.14 17.33
C SER A 200 4.50 14.62 16.20
N ALA A 201 4.52 15.92 15.86
CA ALA A 201 3.60 16.55 14.90
C ALA A 201 3.77 16.13 13.40
N TYR A 202 4.85 15.45 13.06
CA TYR A 202 5.07 14.78 11.76
C TYR A 202 4.03 13.66 11.53
N GLU A 203 3.35 13.27 12.53
CA GLU A 203 2.58 12.07 12.77
C GLU A 203 1.08 12.24 12.56
N GLN A 204 0.58 13.47 12.42
CA GLN A 204 -0.83 13.65 12.13
C GLN A 204 -1.18 13.04 10.76
N GLY A 205 -0.31 13.19 9.77
CA GLY A 205 -0.47 12.55 8.47
C GLY A 205 -0.37 11.02 8.53
N LEU A 206 0.47 10.49 9.43
CA LEU A 206 0.57 9.04 9.69
C LEU A 206 -0.64 8.52 10.47
N ALA A 207 -1.13 9.28 11.45
CA ALA A 207 -2.34 8.94 12.18
C ALA A 207 -3.58 8.95 11.28
N ASP A 208 -3.67 9.90 10.34
CA ASP A 208 -4.75 9.96 9.36
C ASP A 208 -4.69 8.80 8.36
N ALA A 209 -3.47 8.44 7.88
CA ALA A 209 -3.26 7.27 7.04
C ALA A 209 -3.56 5.97 7.81
N PHE A 210 -3.24 5.91 9.09
CA PHE A 210 -3.55 4.81 9.98
C PHE A 210 -5.06 4.66 10.20
N ALA A 211 -5.78 5.74 10.46
CA ALA A 211 -7.24 5.74 10.60
C ALA A 211 -7.92 5.23 9.32
N ALA A 212 -7.49 5.73 8.14
CA ALA A 212 -7.98 5.26 6.86
C ALA A 212 -7.69 3.76 6.62
N THR A 213 -6.53 3.28 7.06
CA THR A 213 -6.16 1.86 6.95
C THR A 213 -6.98 0.99 7.91
N HIS A 214 -7.34 1.51 9.07
CA HIS A 214 -8.21 0.84 10.05
C HIS A 214 -9.64 0.68 9.53
N GLU A 215 -10.17 1.70 8.87
CA GLU A 215 -11.46 1.64 8.20
C GLU A 215 -11.48 0.60 7.09
N ASN A 216 -10.33 0.34 6.44
CA ASN A 216 -10.18 -0.65 5.37
C ASN A 216 -9.93 -2.09 5.85
N ALA A 217 -9.83 -2.34 7.16
CA ALA A 217 -9.70 -3.68 7.75
C ALA A 217 -10.99 -4.12 8.50
N PRO A 218 -12.20 -3.95 7.92
CA PRO A 218 -13.46 -4.11 8.64
C PRO A 218 -13.75 -5.56 9.09
N TRP A 219 -13.03 -6.54 8.56
CA TRP A 219 -13.21 -7.93 8.95
C TRP A 219 -12.43 -8.25 10.24
N ILE A 220 -11.20 -7.76 10.42
CA ILE A 220 -10.44 -7.93 11.69
C ILE A 220 -11.20 -7.26 12.83
N LEU A 221 -11.65 -6.02 12.61
CA LEU A 221 -12.44 -5.29 13.59
C LEU A 221 -13.73 -6.05 13.95
N ARG A 222 -14.44 -6.59 12.96
CA ARG A 222 -15.64 -7.41 13.20
C ARG A 222 -15.36 -8.69 13.99
N GLU A 223 -14.27 -9.37 13.75
CA GLU A 223 -13.91 -10.56 14.51
C GLU A 223 -13.47 -10.22 15.93
N ILE A 224 -12.77 -9.09 16.11
CA ILE A 224 -12.45 -8.54 17.44
C ILE A 224 -13.73 -8.21 18.21
N ASP A 225 -14.68 -7.52 17.59
CA ASP A 225 -15.97 -7.17 18.19
C ASP A 225 -16.78 -8.42 18.59
N ARG A 226 -16.79 -9.46 17.77
CA ARG A 226 -17.46 -10.73 18.08
C ARG A 226 -16.84 -11.46 19.28
N ALA A 227 -15.52 -11.35 19.46
CA ALA A 227 -14.81 -12.01 20.55
C ALA A 227 -14.88 -11.23 21.86
N THR A 228 -15.27 -9.96 21.82
CA THR A 228 -15.29 -9.09 23.00
C THR A 228 -16.72 -8.82 23.43
N PRO A 229 -17.23 -9.44 24.51
CA PRO A 229 -18.60 -9.29 24.96
C PRO A 229 -18.95 -7.88 25.45
N ASN A 230 -17.97 -7.01 25.61
CA ASN A 230 -18.16 -5.65 26.10
C ASN A 230 -17.49 -4.66 25.14
N PRO A 231 -18.26 -3.99 24.26
CA PRO A 231 -17.77 -2.98 23.35
C PRO A 231 -17.09 -1.78 24.05
N ASP A 232 -17.42 -1.50 25.30
CA ASP A 232 -16.80 -0.41 26.08
C ASP A 232 -15.35 -0.68 26.49
N GLN A 233 -14.85 -1.89 26.29
CA GLN A 233 -13.43 -2.23 26.54
C GLN A 233 -12.55 -2.08 25.30
N LEU A 234 -13.15 -1.81 24.15
CA LEU A 234 -12.45 -1.50 22.90
C LEU A 234 -12.56 0.00 22.60
N HIS A 235 -12.23 0.83 23.56
CA HIS A 235 -11.93 2.23 23.25
C HIS A 235 -10.60 2.26 22.47
N TRP A 236 -10.72 2.17 21.17
CA TRP A 236 -9.73 2.62 20.23
C TRP A 236 -9.84 4.14 20.18
N ASP A 237 -9.52 4.82 21.28
CA ASP A 237 -9.35 6.26 21.30
C ASP A 237 -8.07 6.56 20.52
N ILE A 238 -8.24 6.80 19.19
CA ILE A 238 -7.28 7.46 18.34
C ILE A 238 -7.81 8.84 18.03
#